data_3a132a323b035f0810ca1cf35fb1d135
#
_entry.id   3a132a323b035f0810ca1cf35fb1d135
#
_cell.length_a   1.000
_cell.length_b   1.000
_cell.length_c   1.000
_cell.angle_alpha   90.00
_cell.angle_beta   90.00
_cell.angle_gamma   90.00
#
_symmetry.space_group_name_H-M   'P 1'
#
loop_
_entity.id
_entity.type
_entity.pdbx_description
1 polymer ?
#
loop_
_entity_poly.entity_id
_entity_poly.type
_entity_poly.pdbx_seq_one_letter_code
_entity_poly.pdbx_strand_id
1 'polypeptide(L)'
;MILPGRFARRAAALALAAAWAGAAPQALCADFRATAEAPTILYDGPSARARPQFVFGRDVPLEVLVVVDGWTKVRDLGGTIGWIASKSLTDKRVLQVRVATADVRASADETAPVVFRVEQNVLLELAEPATSAGNTAQPGWVKVRHRDGATGYARITQLYGL
;
A
#
# COMPACT_ATOMS: atom_id res chain seq x y z
N MET A 1 54.85 22.31 53.09
CA MET A 1 55.06 21.30 52.10
C MET A 1 53.75 20.46 52.05
N ILE A 2 52.81 20.89 51.20
CA ILE A 2 51.44 20.38 51.15
C ILE A 2 51.22 19.90 49.69
N LEU A 3 50.96 18.63 49.55
CA LEU A 3 50.60 17.99 48.26
C LEU A 3 49.13 18.31 47.89
N PRO A 4 48.81 18.72 46.68
CA PRO A 4 47.44 18.85 46.23
C PRO A 4 46.89 17.52 45.72
N GLY A 5 45.64 17.28 46.05
CA GLY A 5 44.86 16.08 45.89
C GLY A 5 44.40 15.72 44.48
N ARG A 6 44.23 14.42 44.33
CA ARG A 6 43.76 13.68 43.17
C ARG A 6 42.23 13.66 43.12
N PHE A 7 41.58 14.74 42.63
CA PHE A 7 40.14 14.76 42.40
C PHE A 7 39.77 15.47 41.08
N ALA A 8 40.20 14.95 39.93
CA ALA A 8 39.73 15.49 38.66
C ALA A 8 39.81 14.44 37.52
N ARG A 9 39.22 13.26 37.66
CA ARG A 9 39.21 12.26 36.59
C ARG A 9 37.94 11.38 36.57
N ARG A 10 36.76 11.85 37.00
CA ARG A 10 35.54 11.01 36.96
C ARG A 10 34.30 11.73 36.36
N ALA A 11 34.46 12.78 35.57
CA ALA A 11 33.31 13.53 35.01
C ALA A 11 33.20 13.52 33.47
N ALA A 12 33.96 12.69 32.74
CA ALA A 12 33.97 12.70 31.28
C ALA A 12 33.42 11.42 30.61
N ALA A 13 32.78 10.53 31.34
CA ALA A 13 32.33 9.24 30.77
C ALA A 13 30.78 9.04 30.67
N LEU A 14 29.99 10.08 30.89
CA LEU A 14 28.50 9.98 30.91
C LEU A 14 27.80 10.77 29.81
N ALA A 15 28.49 11.36 28.85
CA ALA A 15 27.89 12.20 27.79
C ALA A 15 27.75 11.55 26.40
N LEU A 16 28.09 10.27 26.20
CA LEU A 16 28.06 9.63 24.86
C LEU A 16 26.95 8.57 24.68
N ALA A 17 26.04 8.39 25.62
CA ALA A 17 24.98 7.38 25.54
C ALA A 17 23.59 7.89 25.14
N ALA A 18 23.43 9.19 24.85
CA ALA A 18 22.11 9.80 24.61
C ALA A 18 21.78 10.09 23.13
N ALA A 19 22.57 9.69 22.15
CA ALA A 19 22.40 10.08 20.73
C ALA A 19 21.77 9.00 19.84
N TRP A 20 21.26 7.88 20.37
CA TRP A 20 20.66 6.81 19.55
C TRP A 20 19.14 6.64 19.76
N ALA A 21 18.45 7.63 20.26
CA ALA A 21 17.01 7.61 20.40
C ALA A 21 16.36 8.47 19.32
N GLY A 22 15.92 7.90 18.19
CA GLY A 22 15.03 8.68 17.35
C GLY A 22 14.95 8.39 15.85
N ALA A 23 15.43 7.30 15.32
CA ALA A 23 15.01 6.86 14.00
C ALA A 23 13.79 5.93 14.14
N ALA A 24 12.60 6.50 14.38
CA ALA A 24 11.37 5.75 14.18
C ALA A 24 11.35 5.30 12.71
N PRO A 25 11.13 4.00 12.40
CA PRO A 25 10.95 3.58 11.03
C PRO A 25 9.74 4.35 10.48
N GLN A 26 9.99 5.24 9.52
CA GLN A 26 8.90 5.82 8.75
C GLN A 26 8.26 4.66 8.00
N ALA A 27 7.01 4.35 8.33
CA ALA A 27 6.22 3.44 7.53
C ALA A 27 6.16 4.03 6.12
N LEU A 28 6.89 3.42 5.18
CA LEU A 28 6.77 3.70 3.76
C LEU A 28 5.35 3.31 3.38
N CYS A 29 4.49 4.30 3.24
CA CYS A 29 3.16 4.09 2.69
C CYS A 29 3.37 3.60 1.25
N ALA A 30 2.94 2.38 0.96
CA ALA A 30 3.02 1.85 -0.40
C ALA A 30 2.18 2.74 -1.32
N ASP A 31 2.78 3.19 -2.45
CA ASP A 31 2.05 3.94 -3.47
C ASP A 31 1.39 2.95 -4.42
N PHE A 32 0.07 3.07 -4.60
CA PHE A 32 -0.70 2.22 -5.49
C PHE A 32 -1.30 3.04 -6.61
N ARG A 33 -1.25 2.48 -7.82
CA ARG A 33 -1.91 3.01 -9.01
C ARG A 33 -2.73 1.92 -9.66
N ALA A 34 -3.80 2.30 -10.35
CA ALA A 34 -4.59 1.37 -11.15
C ALA A 34 -4.24 1.46 -12.62
N THR A 35 -4.44 0.38 -13.36
CA THR A 35 -4.38 0.40 -14.83
C THR A 35 -5.52 1.25 -15.39
N ALA A 36 -5.19 2.22 -16.26
CA ALA A 36 -6.17 3.17 -16.83
C ALA A 36 -7.03 2.52 -17.91
N GLU A 37 -6.41 1.65 -18.71
CA GLU A 37 -7.03 1.05 -19.89
C GLU A 37 -6.72 -0.44 -20.00
N ALA A 38 -7.47 -1.15 -20.83
CA ALA A 38 -7.21 -2.53 -21.22
C ALA A 38 -7.00 -2.60 -22.74
N PRO A 39 -6.00 -3.35 -23.20
CA PRO A 39 -5.00 -4.10 -22.43
C PRO A 39 -3.84 -3.21 -21.96
N THR A 40 -3.39 -3.39 -20.72
CA THR A 40 -2.14 -2.79 -20.20
C THR A 40 -1.06 -3.86 -20.14
N ILE A 41 0.07 -3.64 -20.82
CA ILE A 41 1.13 -4.64 -20.95
C ILE A 41 2.22 -4.40 -19.90
N LEU A 42 2.59 -5.47 -19.22
CA LEU A 42 3.75 -5.53 -18.33
C LEU A 42 4.97 -6.04 -19.12
N TYR A 43 6.07 -5.32 -19.05
CA TYR A 43 7.33 -5.64 -19.72
C TYR A 43 8.43 -6.00 -18.70
N ASP A 44 9.47 -6.73 -19.17
CA ASP A 44 10.65 -7.05 -18.38
C ASP A 44 11.64 -5.87 -18.23
N GLY A 45 11.46 -4.80 -18.99
CA GLY A 45 12.29 -3.59 -18.98
C GLY A 45 11.51 -2.32 -19.29
N PRO A 46 12.07 -1.12 -18.99
CA PRO A 46 11.42 0.16 -19.20
C PRO A 46 11.50 0.60 -20.68
N SER A 47 10.91 -0.18 -21.57
CA SER A 47 10.91 0.08 -23.01
C SER A 47 9.79 -0.67 -23.71
N ALA A 48 9.16 -0.06 -24.73
CA ALA A 48 8.19 -0.74 -25.60
C ALA A 48 8.82 -1.84 -26.48
N ARG A 49 10.16 -1.92 -26.54
CA ARG A 49 10.90 -3.00 -27.23
C ARG A 49 11.27 -4.14 -26.30
N ALA A 50 11.06 -3.97 -24.99
CA ALA A 50 11.28 -5.01 -23.99
C ALA A 50 10.27 -6.15 -24.18
N ARG A 51 10.58 -7.31 -23.64
CA ARG A 51 9.72 -8.48 -23.78
C ARG A 51 8.45 -8.35 -22.95
N PRO A 52 7.26 -8.51 -23.53
CA PRO A 52 6.02 -8.55 -22.77
C PRO A 52 5.98 -9.80 -21.88
N GLN A 53 5.58 -9.63 -20.63
CA GLN A 53 5.48 -10.69 -19.63
C GLN A 53 4.04 -11.03 -19.30
N PHE A 54 3.19 -10.01 -19.18
CA PHE A 54 1.81 -10.16 -18.73
C PHE A 54 0.91 -9.06 -19.31
N VAL A 55 -0.39 -9.31 -19.32
CA VAL A 55 -1.40 -8.34 -19.77
C VAL A 55 -2.44 -8.17 -18.69
N PHE A 56 -2.62 -6.92 -18.23
CA PHE A 56 -3.65 -6.56 -17.27
C PHE A 56 -4.91 -6.03 -17.96
N GLY A 57 -6.04 -6.30 -17.32
CA GLY A 57 -7.29 -5.61 -17.61
C GLY A 57 -7.29 -4.18 -17.07
N ARG A 58 -8.44 -3.51 -17.15
CA ARG A 58 -8.65 -2.18 -16.60
C ARG A 58 -8.84 -2.25 -15.08
N ASP A 59 -8.47 -1.15 -14.40
CA ASP A 59 -8.69 -0.94 -12.96
C ASP A 59 -7.96 -1.94 -12.05
N VAL A 60 -6.90 -2.61 -12.50
CA VAL A 60 -6.10 -3.51 -11.66
C VAL A 60 -5.15 -2.69 -10.79
N PRO A 61 -5.19 -2.81 -9.45
CA PRO A 61 -4.28 -2.10 -8.56
C PRO A 61 -2.89 -2.70 -8.63
N LEU A 62 -1.88 -1.84 -8.70
CA LEU A 62 -0.47 -2.19 -8.79
C LEU A 62 0.33 -1.33 -7.81
N GLU A 63 1.21 -1.94 -7.05
CA GLU A 63 2.13 -1.24 -6.17
C GLU A 63 3.25 -0.61 -6.99
N VAL A 64 3.49 0.69 -6.82
CA VAL A 64 4.56 1.42 -7.49
C VAL A 64 5.86 1.23 -6.73
N LEU A 65 6.88 0.72 -7.39
CA LEU A 65 8.20 0.51 -6.83
C LEU A 65 9.19 1.61 -7.23
N VAL A 66 9.20 1.99 -8.53
CA VAL A 66 10.11 2.98 -9.10
C VAL A 66 9.44 3.66 -10.29
N VAL A 67 9.68 4.96 -10.47
CA VAL A 67 9.25 5.72 -11.65
C VAL A 67 10.49 6.29 -12.34
N VAL A 68 10.66 6.05 -13.65
CA VAL A 68 11.75 6.57 -14.48
C VAL A 68 11.25 6.86 -15.90
N ASP A 69 11.58 8.05 -16.43
CA ASP A 69 11.42 8.43 -17.87
C ASP A 69 10.17 7.87 -18.59
N GLY A 70 9.00 8.07 -18.02
CA GLY A 70 7.73 7.63 -18.60
C GLY A 70 7.40 6.15 -18.38
N TRP A 71 8.19 5.43 -17.58
CA TRP A 71 7.97 4.05 -17.17
C TRP A 71 7.84 3.92 -15.66
N THR A 72 6.97 3.03 -15.21
CA THR A 72 6.76 2.71 -13.80
C THR A 72 7.02 1.23 -13.57
N LYS A 73 7.94 0.92 -12.64
CA LYS A 73 8.14 -0.44 -12.14
C LYS A 73 7.09 -0.73 -11.11
N VAL A 74 6.37 -1.82 -11.29
CA VAL A 74 5.23 -2.17 -10.46
C VAL A 74 5.33 -3.61 -9.95
N ARG A 75 4.53 -3.90 -8.91
CA ARG A 75 4.30 -5.24 -8.38
C ARG A 75 2.79 -5.49 -8.32
N ASP A 76 2.36 -6.65 -8.79
CA ASP A 76 0.96 -7.09 -8.68
C ASP A 76 0.68 -7.84 -7.36
N LEU A 77 -0.58 -8.21 -7.13
CA LEU A 77 -1.01 -9.01 -5.98
C LEU A 77 -0.28 -10.36 -5.89
N GLY A 78 0.06 -10.97 -7.01
CA GLY A 78 0.78 -12.24 -7.09
C GLY A 78 2.28 -12.11 -6.84
N GLY A 79 2.80 -10.88 -6.71
CA GLY A 79 4.23 -10.60 -6.52
C GLY A 79 5.00 -10.49 -7.84
N THR A 80 4.35 -10.53 -9.00
CA THR A 80 4.99 -10.33 -10.30
C THR A 80 5.49 -8.89 -10.42
N ILE A 81 6.76 -8.73 -10.80
CA ILE A 81 7.39 -7.42 -10.94
C ILE A 81 7.74 -7.17 -12.40
N GLY A 82 7.43 -5.98 -12.89
CA GLY A 82 7.78 -5.57 -14.25
C GLY A 82 7.56 -4.08 -14.46
N TRP A 83 7.55 -3.66 -15.74
CA TRP A 83 7.47 -2.26 -16.14
C TRP A 83 6.22 -2.01 -16.96
N ILE A 84 5.55 -0.91 -16.66
CA ILE A 84 4.38 -0.42 -17.40
C ILE A 84 4.67 1.02 -17.85
N ALA A 85 4.20 1.41 -19.02
CA ALA A 85 4.25 2.80 -19.44
C ALA A 85 3.42 3.65 -18.46
N SER A 86 4.01 4.69 -17.87
CA SER A 86 3.37 5.49 -16.80
C SER A 86 2.03 6.10 -17.24
N LYS A 87 1.88 6.42 -18.53
CA LYS A 87 0.61 6.91 -19.12
C LYS A 87 -0.54 5.91 -19.07
N SER A 88 -0.24 4.62 -18.89
CA SER A 88 -1.24 3.53 -18.76
C SER A 88 -1.68 3.29 -17.33
N LEU A 89 -1.23 4.13 -16.39
CA LEU A 89 -1.61 4.11 -14.99
C LEU A 89 -2.45 5.34 -14.65
N THR A 90 -3.32 5.20 -13.64
CA THR A 90 -4.18 6.26 -13.11
C THR A 90 -4.14 6.25 -11.59
N ASP A 91 -4.44 7.41 -10.99
CA ASP A 91 -4.55 7.57 -9.53
C ASP A 91 -5.88 7.05 -8.96
N LYS A 92 -6.73 6.42 -9.78
CA LYS A 92 -7.97 5.81 -9.32
C LYS A 92 -7.69 4.80 -8.22
N ARG A 93 -8.36 4.96 -7.08
CA ARG A 93 -8.17 4.05 -5.94
C ARG A 93 -9.07 2.83 -6.09
N VAL A 94 -8.46 1.74 -6.49
CA VAL A 94 -9.09 0.43 -6.65
C VAL A 94 -8.42 -0.56 -5.73
N LEU A 95 -9.20 -1.44 -5.15
CA LEU A 95 -8.77 -2.50 -4.25
C LEU A 95 -9.07 -3.85 -4.87
N GLN A 96 -8.18 -4.81 -4.68
CA GLN A 96 -8.36 -6.18 -5.16
C GLN A 96 -8.50 -7.14 -3.96
N VAL A 97 -9.48 -8.01 -4.00
CA VAL A 97 -9.69 -9.03 -2.97
C VAL A 97 -8.58 -10.07 -3.05
N ARG A 98 -7.84 -10.23 -1.95
CA ARG A 98 -6.67 -11.13 -1.87
C ARG A 98 -6.96 -12.49 -1.23
N VAL A 99 -8.09 -12.65 -0.57
CA VAL A 99 -8.54 -13.90 0.07
C VAL A 99 -9.56 -14.62 -0.81
N ALA A 100 -9.77 -15.92 -0.60
CA ALA A 100 -10.70 -16.70 -1.40
C ALA A 100 -12.11 -16.12 -1.42
N THR A 101 -12.60 -15.64 -0.27
CA THR A 101 -13.90 -14.96 -0.15
C THR A 101 -13.80 -13.88 0.93
N ALA A 102 -14.34 -12.70 0.66
CA ALA A 102 -14.45 -11.61 1.60
C ALA A 102 -15.92 -11.21 1.81
N ASP A 103 -16.32 -11.02 3.06
CA ASP A 103 -17.62 -10.49 3.44
C ASP A 103 -17.57 -8.96 3.43
N VAL A 104 -18.48 -8.34 2.70
CA VAL A 104 -18.70 -6.88 2.75
C VAL A 104 -19.93 -6.62 3.59
N ARG A 105 -19.76 -5.87 4.68
CA ARG A 105 -20.75 -5.68 5.73
C ARG A 105 -21.41 -4.30 5.70
N ALA A 106 -22.57 -4.17 6.32
CA ALA A 106 -23.33 -2.92 6.37
C ALA A 106 -22.62 -1.82 7.19
N SER A 107 -21.83 -2.20 8.18
CA SER A 107 -21.01 -1.30 8.99
C SER A 107 -19.63 -1.93 9.27
N ALA A 108 -18.69 -1.13 9.76
CA ALA A 108 -17.33 -1.56 10.09
C ALA A 108 -17.29 -2.35 11.42
N ASP A 109 -18.03 -3.44 11.50
CA ASP A 109 -18.20 -4.30 12.66
C ASP A 109 -18.35 -5.76 12.24
N GLU A 110 -17.74 -6.70 13.01
CA GLU A 110 -17.79 -8.14 12.74
C GLU A 110 -19.18 -8.74 12.88
N THR A 111 -20.02 -8.14 13.71
CA THR A 111 -21.38 -8.60 13.98
C THR A 111 -22.39 -8.00 13.00
N ALA A 112 -21.99 -6.99 12.20
CA ALA A 112 -22.87 -6.35 11.24
C ALA A 112 -23.34 -7.33 10.15
N PRO A 113 -24.56 -7.18 9.63
CA PRO A 113 -25.06 -8.01 8.53
C PRO A 113 -24.15 -7.92 7.30
N VAL A 114 -23.96 -9.07 6.64
CA VAL A 114 -23.28 -9.13 5.34
C VAL A 114 -24.21 -8.58 4.27
N VAL A 115 -23.74 -7.56 3.55
CA VAL A 115 -24.49 -6.97 2.41
C VAL A 115 -24.28 -7.81 1.16
N PHE A 116 -23.01 -8.16 0.88
CA PHE A 116 -22.64 -9.07 -0.23
C PHE A 116 -21.32 -9.75 0.06
N ARG A 117 -21.01 -10.79 -0.73
CA ARG A 117 -19.74 -11.50 -0.72
C ARG A 117 -19.03 -11.33 -2.04
N VAL A 118 -17.71 -11.28 -1.98
CA VAL A 118 -16.86 -11.19 -3.15
C VAL A 118 -15.77 -12.26 -3.11
N GLU A 119 -15.45 -12.77 -4.28
CA GLU A 119 -14.42 -13.78 -4.46
C GLU A 119 -13.04 -13.14 -4.67
N GLN A 120 -12.00 -13.95 -4.60
CA GLN A 120 -10.64 -13.55 -4.89
C GLN A 120 -10.53 -12.88 -6.27
N ASN A 121 -9.67 -11.88 -6.37
CA ASN A 121 -9.43 -11.07 -7.56
C ASN A 121 -10.57 -10.12 -7.98
N VAL A 122 -11.70 -10.11 -7.28
CA VAL A 122 -12.74 -9.09 -7.52
C VAL A 122 -12.18 -7.70 -7.21
N LEU A 123 -12.47 -6.75 -8.09
CA LEU A 123 -12.06 -5.35 -7.96
C LEU A 123 -13.18 -4.55 -7.30
N LEU A 124 -12.81 -3.76 -6.31
CA LEU A 124 -13.70 -2.88 -5.55
C LEU A 124 -13.14 -1.46 -5.62
N GLU A 125 -14.00 -0.47 -5.79
CA GLU A 125 -13.59 0.93 -5.68
C GLU A 125 -13.55 1.34 -4.21
N LEU A 126 -12.56 2.15 -3.84
CA LEU A 126 -12.55 2.81 -2.54
C LEU A 126 -13.63 3.90 -2.54
N ALA A 127 -14.69 3.72 -1.74
CA ALA A 127 -15.85 4.61 -1.74
C ALA A 127 -15.63 5.94 -0.99
N GLU A 128 -14.67 5.96 -0.06
CA GLU A 128 -14.26 7.16 0.67
C GLU A 128 -12.74 7.27 0.59
N PRO A 129 -12.17 8.48 0.38
CA PRO A 129 -10.74 8.65 0.35
C PRO A 129 -10.17 8.15 1.67
N ALA A 130 -9.22 7.20 1.61
CA ALA A 130 -8.39 6.88 2.76
C ALA A 130 -7.63 8.17 3.09
N THR A 131 -8.01 8.84 4.16
CA THR A 131 -7.16 9.90 4.70
C THR A 131 -5.85 9.24 5.09
N SER A 132 -4.74 9.97 4.94
CA SER A 132 -3.34 9.54 5.04
C SER A 132 -2.95 8.78 6.34
N ALA A 133 -3.90 8.47 7.19
CA ALA A 133 -3.74 7.73 8.44
C ALA A 133 -4.61 6.47 8.53
N GLY A 134 -5.17 5.98 7.39
CA GLY A 134 -6.13 4.87 7.48
C GLY A 134 -7.36 5.25 8.29
N ASN A 135 -7.74 6.53 8.28
CA ASN A 135 -8.89 7.03 9.00
C ASN A 135 -10.17 6.67 8.24
N THR A 136 -10.46 5.41 8.28
CA THR A 136 -11.84 4.98 8.40
C THR A 136 -12.25 5.30 9.84
N ALA A 137 -13.43 5.76 10.07
CA ALA A 137 -13.96 5.98 11.42
C ALA A 137 -13.87 4.74 12.33
N GLN A 138 -13.40 3.61 11.75
CA GLN A 138 -13.19 2.32 12.40
C GLN A 138 -11.87 1.68 11.93
N PRO A 139 -10.86 1.53 12.80
CA PRO A 139 -9.59 0.89 12.46
C PRO A 139 -9.78 -0.51 11.87
N GLY A 140 -9.04 -0.80 10.79
CA GLY A 140 -9.06 -2.13 10.17
C GLY A 140 -10.17 -2.37 9.15
N TRP A 141 -11.00 -1.37 8.85
CA TRP A 141 -12.07 -1.45 7.84
C TRP A 141 -11.95 -0.32 6.82
N VAL A 142 -12.42 -0.58 5.59
CA VAL A 142 -12.57 0.44 4.55
C VAL A 142 -13.93 0.32 3.89
N LYS A 143 -14.50 1.46 3.51
CA LYS A 143 -15.74 1.49 2.73
C LYS A 143 -15.44 1.27 1.27
N VAL A 144 -16.08 0.29 0.70
CA VAL A 144 -15.88 -0.14 -0.69
C VAL A 144 -17.18 -0.06 -1.48
N ARG A 145 -17.04 0.05 -2.81
CA ARG A 145 -18.13 0.01 -3.76
C ARG A 145 -17.84 -1.07 -4.81
N HIS A 146 -18.79 -1.94 -5.03
CA HIS A 146 -18.77 -2.88 -6.14
C HIS A 146 -19.27 -2.20 -7.42
N ARG A 147 -18.91 -2.74 -8.59
CA ARG A 147 -19.25 -2.18 -9.91
C ARG A 147 -20.76 -2.07 -10.19
N ASP A 148 -21.60 -2.85 -9.51
CA ASP A 148 -23.06 -2.80 -9.57
C ASP A 148 -23.68 -1.68 -8.72
N GLY A 149 -22.84 -0.92 -8.00
CA GLY A 149 -23.21 0.18 -7.13
C GLY A 149 -23.41 -0.21 -5.66
N ALA A 150 -23.41 -1.51 -5.31
CA ALA A 150 -23.49 -1.95 -3.92
C ALA A 150 -22.29 -1.43 -3.11
N THR A 151 -22.55 -0.95 -1.89
CA THR A 151 -21.53 -0.40 -0.98
C THR A 151 -21.55 -1.09 0.37
N GLY A 152 -20.42 -1.13 1.05
CA GLY A 152 -20.30 -1.64 2.41
C GLY A 152 -18.88 -1.55 2.91
N TYR A 153 -18.60 -2.23 4.02
CA TYR A 153 -17.30 -2.20 4.69
C TYR A 153 -16.61 -3.56 4.57
N ALA A 154 -15.35 -3.55 4.16
CA ALA A 154 -14.49 -4.72 4.07
C ALA A 154 -13.26 -4.57 4.98
N ARG A 155 -12.72 -5.69 5.44
CA ARG A 155 -11.47 -5.72 6.23
C ARG A 155 -10.28 -5.37 5.35
N ILE A 156 -9.43 -4.45 5.82
CA ILE A 156 -8.20 -4.05 5.09
C ILE A 156 -7.25 -5.23 4.87
N THR A 157 -7.23 -6.20 5.79
CA THR A 157 -6.39 -7.40 5.70
C THR A 157 -6.80 -8.34 4.57
N GLN A 158 -8.02 -8.21 4.05
CA GLN A 158 -8.57 -9.02 2.96
C GLN A 158 -8.36 -8.36 1.59
N LEU A 159 -7.79 -7.15 1.55
CA LEU A 159 -7.66 -6.32 0.37
C LEU A 159 -6.19 -6.02 0.05
N TYR A 160 -5.93 -5.71 -1.21
CA TYR A 160 -4.68 -5.25 -1.77
C TYR A 160 -4.94 -3.92 -2.51
N GLY A 161 -4.00 -2.95 -2.43
CA GLY A 161 -4.17 -1.65 -3.09
C GLY A 161 -4.42 -0.47 -2.13
N LEU A 162 -4.15 -0.66 -0.83
CA LEU A 162 -4.32 0.35 0.23
C LEU A 162 -3.04 1.10 0.52
#